data_d55921fd4929340e2c342569c00c7a89
#
_entry.id   d55921fd4929340e2c342569c00c7a89
#
_cell.length_a   1.000
_cell.length_b   1.000
_cell.length_c   1.000
_cell.angle_alpha   90.00
_cell.angle_beta   90.00
_cell.angle_gamma   90.00
#
_symmetry.space_group_name_H-M   'P 1'
#
loop_
_entity.id
_entity.type
_entity.pdbx_description
1 polymer ?
#
loop_
_entity_poly.entity_id
_entity_poly.type
_entity_poly.pdbx_seq_one_letter_code
_entity_poly.pdbx_strand_id
1 'polypeptide(L)'
;MQELPPGAPATLGEAFGLINATTHPGVDVLKVMVLVEAAGKRLYEDLADQVSDPAVKALLCHNGREELAHAHRVARAIGALTGSDYPVPAPEANPYLANPVPAKPVTVEMLNGLAAAEFGGEALYEKWATTIGNAEAAALFRLNGAEESQHGARLQQAAALLAA
;
A
#
# COMPACT_ATOMS: atom_id res chain seq x y z
N MET A 1 15.90 -6.50 11.36
CA MET A 1 14.92 -6.75 10.28
C MET A 1 13.80 -7.58 10.86
N GLN A 2 12.56 -7.21 10.61
CA GLN A 2 11.39 -7.99 11.04
C GLN A 2 11.33 -9.30 10.25
N GLU A 3 10.92 -10.40 10.88
CA GLU A 3 10.68 -11.64 10.17
C GLU A 3 9.39 -11.58 9.35
N LEU A 4 9.39 -12.25 8.20
CA LEU A 4 8.19 -12.41 7.40
C LEU A 4 7.13 -13.22 8.17
N PRO A 5 5.84 -12.83 8.10
CA PRO A 5 4.77 -13.63 8.68
C PRO A 5 4.72 -15.06 8.12
N PRO A 6 4.17 -16.03 8.86
CA PRO A 6 3.97 -17.38 8.36
C PRO A 6 3.24 -17.42 7.02
N GLY A 7 3.79 -18.11 6.04
CA GLY A 7 3.22 -18.21 4.69
C GLY A 7 3.38 -16.98 3.82
N ALA A 8 4.07 -15.93 4.30
CA ALA A 8 4.33 -14.73 3.50
C ALA A 8 5.30 -15.06 2.35
N PRO A 9 5.04 -14.55 1.15
CA PRO A 9 5.97 -14.66 0.03
C PRO A 9 7.28 -13.91 0.28
N ALA A 10 8.35 -14.34 -0.40
CA ALA A 10 9.68 -13.78 -0.22
C ALA A 10 9.86 -12.39 -0.87
N THR A 11 9.07 -12.07 -1.89
CA THR A 11 9.18 -10.83 -2.65
C THR A 11 7.91 -9.98 -2.54
N LEU A 12 8.08 -8.65 -2.66
CA LEU A 12 6.97 -7.71 -2.66
C LEU A 12 5.95 -8.00 -3.77
N GLY A 13 6.41 -8.35 -4.97
CA GLY A 13 5.54 -8.68 -6.10
C GLY A 13 4.66 -9.91 -5.84
N GLU A 14 5.22 -10.96 -5.25
CA GLU A 14 4.46 -12.15 -4.85
C GLU A 14 3.50 -11.85 -3.69
N ALA A 15 3.87 -10.94 -2.79
CA ALA A 15 3.00 -10.49 -1.70
C ALA A 15 1.74 -9.79 -2.23
N PHE A 16 1.87 -8.93 -3.26
CA PHE A 16 0.72 -8.38 -3.97
C PHE A 16 -0.16 -9.47 -4.59
N GLY A 17 0.44 -10.52 -5.16
CA GLY A 17 -0.29 -11.67 -5.68
C GLY A 17 -1.13 -12.39 -4.61
N LEU A 18 -0.53 -12.65 -3.43
CA LEU A 18 -1.20 -13.23 -2.28
C LEU A 18 -2.38 -12.37 -1.81
N ILE A 19 -2.15 -11.08 -1.62
CA ILE A 19 -3.13 -10.10 -1.16
C ILE A 19 -4.34 -10.07 -2.12
N ASN A 20 -4.11 -9.90 -3.41
CA ASN A 20 -5.16 -9.83 -4.43
C ASN A 20 -5.96 -11.14 -4.57
N ALA A 21 -5.33 -12.29 -4.35
CA ALA A 21 -6.01 -13.58 -4.39
C ALA A 21 -6.86 -13.86 -3.13
N THR A 22 -6.63 -13.13 -2.03
CA THR A 22 -7.27 -13.38 -0.74
C THR A 22 -8.66 -12.74 -0.68
N THR A 23 -9.67 -13.56 -0.32
CA THR A 23 -11.05 -13.08 -0.12
C THR A 23 -11.36 -12.85 1.36
N HIS A 24 -10.85 -13.70 2.23
CA HIS A 24 -11.07 -13.67 3.67
C HIS A 24 -9.69 -13.59 4.34
N PRO A 25 -9.18 -12.39 4.65
CA PRO A 25 -7.83 -12.26 5.18
C PRO A 25 -7.75 -12.77 6.62
N GLY A 26 -6.87 -13.74 6.85
CA GLY A 26 -6.42 -14.09 8.19
C GLY A 26 -5.38 -13.10 8.71
N VAL A 27 -5.08 -13.18 10.00
CA VAL A 27 -4.14 -12.25 10.66
C VAL A 27 -2.77 -12.22 9.96
N ASP A 28 -2.26 -13.35 9.48
CA ASP A 28 -0.94 -13.38 8.83
C ASP A 28 -0.96 -12.68 7.47
N VAL A 29 -2.05 -12.76 6.71
CA VAL A 29 -2.21 -11.96 5.47
C VAL A 29 -2.31 -10.47 5.78
N LEU A 30 -2.99 -10.08 6.87
CA LEU A 30 -3.03 -8.68 7.30
C LEU A 30 -1.66 -8.16 7.72
N LYS A 31 -0.82 -8.99 8.36
CA LYS A 31 0.57 -8.63 8.65
C LYS A 31 1.39 -8.43 7.37
N VAL A 32 1.17 -9.26 6.34
CA VAL A 32 1.76 -9.04 5.00
C VAL A 32 1.31 -7.70 4.42
N MET A 33 0.00 -7.39 4.53
CA MET A 33 -0.54 -6.11 4.06
C MET A 33 0.13 -4.92 4.77
N VAL A 34 0.34 -4.97 6.09
CA VAL A 34 1.09 -3.92 6.82
C VAL A 34 2.47 -3.69 6.22
N LEU A 35 3.19 -4.75 5.87
CA LEU A 35 4.52 -4.65 5.27
C LEU A 35 4.48 -4.06 3.86
N VAL A 36 3.47 -4.43 3.08
CA VAL A 36 3.26 -3.95 1.70
C VAL A 36 2.92 -2.46 1.69
N GLU A 37 1.95 -2.02 2.51
CA GLU A 37 1.57 -0.62 2.66
C GLU A 37 2.74 0.25 3.15
N ALA A 38 3.47 -0.23 4.16
CA ALA A 38 4.66 0.47 4.64
C ALA A 38 5.77 0.56 3.57
N ALA A 39 5.85 -0.41 2.65
CA ALA A 39 6.75 -0.35 1.50
C ALA A 39 6.25 0.63 0.42
N GLY A 40 4.93 0.81 0.27
CA GLY A 40 4.30 1.78 -0.63
C GLY A 40 4.77 3.20 -0.38
N LYS A 41 4.89 3.60 0.90
CA LYS A 41 5.48 4.90 1.25
C LYS A 41 6.84 5.12 0.58
N ARG A 42 7.73 4.14 0.68
CA ARG A 42 9.08 4.22 0.09
C ARG A 42 9.02 4.24 -1.43
N LEU A 43 8.15 3.46 -2.05
CA LEU A 43 7.94 3.49 -3.49
C LEU A 43 7.61 4.90 -3.97
N TYR A 44 6.64 5.56 -3.35
CA TYR A 44 6.23 6.91 -3.71
C TYR A 44 7.32 7.96 -3.46
N GLU A 45 8.11 7.82 -2.40
CA GLU A 45 9.27 8.69 -2.15
C GLU A 45 10.32 8.52 -3.25
N ASP A 46 10.65 7.29 -3.63
CA ASP A 46 11.62 7.00 -4.69
C ASP A 46 11.15 7.52 -6.07
N LEU A 47 9.84 7.46 -6.36
CA LEU A 47 9.26 8.06 -7.57
C LEU A 47 9.33 9.59 -7.51
N ALA A 48 8.99 10.19 -6.37
CA ALA A 48 9.03 11.65 -6.18
C ALA A 48 10.45 12.23 -6.32
N ASP A 49 11.47 11.47 -5.97
CA ASP A 49 12.87 11.90 -6.10
C ASP A 49 13.38 11.85 -7.56
N GLN A 50 12.69 11.13 -8.44
CA GLN A 50 13.05 11.03 -9.85
C GLN A 50 12.36 12.08 -10.74
N VAL A 51 11.40 12.84 -10.22
CA VAL A 51 10.68 13.85 -10.99
C VAL A 51 11.14 15.25 -10.60
N SER A 52 11.29 16.13 -11.60
CA SER A 52 11.67 17.53 -11.38
C SER A 52 10.46 18.46 -11.22
N ASP A 53 9.29 18.08 -11.73
CA ASP A 53 8.08 18.89 -11.61
C ASP A 53 7.58 18.91 -10.16
N PRO A 54 7.47 20.08 -9.50
CA PRO A 54 7.10 20.16 -8.10
C PRO A 54 5.64 19.77 -7.84
N ALA A 55 4.74 19.91 -8.83
CA ALA A 55 3.35 19.52 -8.67
C ALA A 55 3.21 18.00 -8.72
N VAL A 56 3.91 17.34 -9.66
CA VAL A 56 3.98 15.87 -9.73
C VAL A 56 4.60 15.32 -8.44
N LYS A 57 5.72 15.88 -8.00
CA LYS A 57 6.37 15.47 -6.74
C LYS A 57 5.43 15.57 -5.55
N ALA A 58 4.66 16.66 -5.45
CA ALA A 58 3.71 16.86 -4.35
C ALA A 58 2.61 15.79 -4.31
N LEU A 59 2.08 15.40 -5.49
CA LEU A 59 1.06 14.35 -5.61
C LEU A 59 1.61 12.98 -5.15
N LEU A 60 2.80 12.61 -5.61
CA LEU A 60 3.46 11.35 -5.22
C LEU A 60 3.77 11.32 -3.72
N CYS A 61 4.33 12.39 -3.17
CA CYS A 61 4.58 12.49 -1.73
C CYS A 61 3.29 12.44 -0.89
N HIS A 62 2.17 12.91 -1.45
CA HIS A 62 0.87 12.81 -0.77
C HIS A 62 0.45 11.34 -0.65
N ASN A 63 0.45 10.59 -1.76
CA ASN A 63 0.15 9.18 -1.74
C ASN A 63 1.04 8.43 -0.73
N GLY A 64 2.35 8.63 -0.78
CA GLY A 64 3.27 7.95 0.14
C GLY A 64 2.99 8.19 1.63
N ARG A 65 2.48 9.37 2.01
CA ARG A 65 2.07 9.62 3.40
C ARG A 65 0.81 8.83 3.78
N GLU A 66 -0.13 8.70 2.85
CA GLU A 66 -1.37 7.93 3.07
C GLU A 66 -1.10 6.43 3.10
N GLU A 67 -0.16 5.91 2.28
CA GLU A 67 0.30 4.51 2.37
C GLU A 67 0.77 4.13 3.78
N LEU A 68 1.56 4.99 4.42
CA LEU A 68 1.96 4.75 5.80
C LEU A 68 0.77 4.80 6.77
N ALA A 69 -0.22 5.66 6.52
CA ALA A 69 -1.45 5.69 7.31
C ALA A 69 -2.28 4.41 7.08
N HIS A 70 -2.31 3.87 5.86
CA HIS A 70 -2.92 2.57 5.55
C HIS A 70 -2.26 1.45 6.37
N ALA A 71 -0.94 1.37 6.39
CA ALA A 71 -0.21 0.40 7.20
C ALA A 71 -0.61 0.46 8.69
N HIS A 72 -0.70 1.67 9.25
CA HIS A 72 -1.13 1.86 10.65
C HIS A 72 -2.58 1.44 10.88
N ARG A 73 -3.49 1.69 9.95
CA ARG A 73 -4.90 1.27 10.06
C ARG A 73 -5.04 -0.25 9.97
N VAL A 74 -4.29 -0.91 9.07
CA VAL A 74 -4.28 -2.38 9.00
C VAL A 74 -3.68 -2.98 10.29
N ALA A 75 -2.61 -2.40 10.83
CA ALA A 75 -2.04 -2.81 12.12
C ALA A 75 -3.05 -2.64 13.27
N ARG A 76 -3.81 -1.55 13.29
CA ARG A 76 -4.90 -1.35 14.25
C ARG A 76 -6.04 -2.37 14.06
N ALA A 77 -6.37 -2.74 12.83
CA ALA A 77 -7.35 -3.80 12.54
C ALA A 77 -6.89 -5.15 13.10
N ILE A 78 -5.59 -5.47 13.01
CA ILE A 78 -5.01 -6.65 13.68
C ILE A 78 -5.23 -6.59 15.19
N GLY A 79 -4.98 -5.43 15.80
CA GLY A 79 -5.23 -5.23 17.25
C GLY A 79 -6.70 -5.48 17.62
N ALA A 80 -7.65 -4.97 16.82
CA ALA A 80 -9.08 -5.19 17.03
C ALA A 80 -9.51 -6.66 16.90
N LEU A 81 -8.81 -7.44 16.08
CA LEU A 81 -9.08 -8.86 15.86
C LEU A 81 -8.44 -9.77 16.92
N THR A 82 -7.26 -9.40 17.42
CA THR A 82 -6.44 -10.28 18.28
C THR A 82 -6.35 -9.85 19.71
N GLY A 83 -6.69 -8.60 20.01
CA GLY A 83 -6.46 -7.98 21.32
C GLY A 83 -4.99 -7.64 21.60
N SER A 84 -4.12 -7.68 20.59
CA SER A 84 -2.69 -7.44 20.73
C SER A 84 -2.19 -6.47 19.66
N ASP A 85 -1.37 -5.50 20.06
CA ASP A 85 -0.78 -4.54 19.14
C ASP A 85 0.15 -5.23 18.12
N TYR A 86 0.12 -4.76 16.89
CA TYR A 86 1.06 -5.13 15.85
C TYR A 86 1.80 -3.89 15.36
N PRO A 87 3.15 -3.86 15.44
CA PRO A 87 3.91 -2.66 15.04
C PRO A 87 4.03 -2.55 13.53
N VAL A 88 3.89 -1.32 13.02
CA VAL A 88 4.32 -0.99 11.65
C VAL A 88 5.85 -0.84 11.66
N PRO A 89 6.60 -1.59 10.84
CA PRO A 89 8.05 -1.53 10.87
C PRO A 89 8.57 -0.21 10.30
N ALA A 90 9.69 0.25 10.82
CA ALA A 90 10.49 1.27 10.15
C ALA A 90 11.03 0.72 8.81
N PRO A 91 11.35 1.57 7.82
CA PRO A 91 11.80 1.12 6.50
C PRO A 91 12.97 0.13 6.55
N GLU A 92 13.93 0.35 7.44
CA GLU A 92 15.13 -0.49 7.60
C GLU A 92 14.79 -1.88 8.19
N ALA A 93 13.65 -2.00 8.84
CA ALA A 93 13.17 -3.24 9.44
C ALA A 93 12.17 -3.99 8.52
N ASN A 94 11.67 -3.35 7.46
CA ASN A 94 10.73 -3.96 6.54
C ASN A 94 11.45 -4.95 5.61
N PRO A 95 11.14 -6.26 5.66
CA PRO A 95 11.83 -7.27 4.85
C PRO A 95 11.63 -7.08 3.34
N TYR A 96 10.53 -6.48 2.89
CA TYR A 96 10.28 -6.21 1.48
C TYR A 96 11.10 -5.04 0.92
N LEU A 97 11.73 -4.24 1.78
CA LEU A 97 12.64 -3.15 1.40
C LEU A 97 14.12 -3.54 1.51
N ALA A 98 14.42 -4.76 1.95
CA ALA A 98 15.80 -5.24 2.11
C ALA A 98 16.59 -5.29 0.79
N ASN A 99 15.90 -5.53 -0.32
CA ASN A 99 16.48 -5.58 -1.66
C ASN A 99 15.84 -4.46 -2.51
N PRO A 100 16.46 -3.29 -2.60
CA PRO A 100 15.91 -2.18 -3.36
C PRO A 100 15.75 -2.57 -4.84
N VAL A 101 14.57 -2.29 -5.37
CA VAL A 101 14.33 -2.44 -6.82
C VAL A 101 15.07 -1.32 -7.53
N PRO A 102 15.79 -1.60 -8.63
CA PRO A 102 16.44 -0.56 -9.41
C PRO A 102 15.45 0.53 -9.83
N ALA A 103 15.83 1.79 -9.64
CA ALA A 103 15.01 2.92 -10.05
C ALA A 103 14.74 2.86 -11.56
N LYS A 104 13.47 2.98 -11.93
CA LYS A 104 13.04 3.10 -13.32
C LYS A 104 12.54 4.52 -13.55
N PRO A 105 12.81 5.12 -14.73
CA PRO A 105 12.29 6.45 -15.03
C PRO A 105 10.79 6.52 -14.83
N VAL A 106 10.32 7.59 -14.20
CA VAL A 106 8.89 7.85 -14.05
C VAL A 106 8.33 8.26 -15.41
N THR A 107 7.38 7.51 -15.92
CA THR A 107 6.73 7.76 -17.22
C THR A 107 5.22 7.84 -17.03
N VAL A 108 4.56 8.48 -18.00
CA VAL A 108 3.08 8.53 -18.06
C VAL A 108 2.47 7.12 -18.01
N GLU A 109 3.08 6.18 -18.70
CA GLU A 109 2.65 4.79 -18.79
C GLU A 109 2.74 4.09 -17.41
N MET A 110 3.86 4.31 -16.70
CA MET A 110 4.06 3.80 -15.35
C MET A 110 3.01 4.37 -14.38
N LEU A 111 2.79 5.69 -14.39
CA LEU A 111 1.81 6.32 -13.50
C LEU A 111 0.39 5.85 -13.76
N ASN A 112 0.01 5.66 -15.02
CA ASN A 112 -1.29 5.10 -15.39
C ASN A 112 -1.43 3.63 -14.97
N GLY A 113 -0.36 2.84 -15.05
CA GLY A 113 -0.33 1.46 -14.55
C GLY A 113 -0.50 1.39 -13.03
N LEU A 114 0.19 2.26 -12.29
CA LEU A 114 0.02 2.39 -10.84
C LEU A 114 -1.41 2.84 -10.50
N ALA A 115 -1.96 3.83 -11.20
CA ALA A 115 -3.33 4.30 -10.98
C ALA A 115 -4.36 3.16 -11.12
N ALA A 116 -4.18 2.28 -12.10
CA ALA A 116 -5.05 1.12 -12.28
C ALA A 116 -4.94 0.13 -11.09
N ALA A 117 -3.74 -0.04 -10.53
CA ALA A 117 -3.53 -0.87 -9.35
C ALA A 117 -4.22 -0.29 -8.11
N GLU A 118 -4.10 1.03 -7.89
CA GLU A 118 -4.75 1.74 -6.77
C GLU A 118 -6.28 1.63 -6.83
N PHE A 119 -6.89 1.82 -8.00
CA PHE A 119 -8.34 1.60 -8.16
C PHE A 119 -8.75 0.15 -7.86
N GLY A 120 -7.87 -0.83 -8.06
CA GLY A 120 -8.07 -2.20 -7.62
C GLY A 120 -8.04 -2.34 -6.09
N GLY A 121 -7.28 -1.52 -5.41
CA GLY A 121 -7.16 -1.48 -3.94
C GLY A 121 -8.47 -1.16 -3.24
N GLU A 122 -9.26 -0.21 -3.76
CA GLU A 122 -10.60 0.08 -3.20
C GLU A 122 -11.48 -1.17 -3.17
N ALA A 123 -11.57 -1.90 -4.28
CA ALA A 123 -12.38 -3.11 -4.38
C ALA A 123 -11.88 -4.22 -3.45
N LEU A 124 -10.56 -4.33 -3.27
CA LEU A 124 -9.95 -5.29 -2.35
C LEU A 124 -10.33 -4.98 -0.90
N TYR A 125 -10.15 -3.75 -0.47
CA TYR A 125 -10.47 -3.32 0.89
C TYR A 125 -11.96 -3.44 1.20
N GLU A 126 -12.86 -3.12 0.27
CA GLU A 126 -14.31 -3.31 0.47
C GLU A 126 -14.65 -4.80 0.59
N LYS A 127 -14.05 -5.65 -0.23
CA LYS A 127 -14.19 -7.11 -0.13
C LYS A 127 -13.76 -7.63 1.24
N TRP A 128 -12.63 -7.17 1.76
CA TRP A 128 -12.16 -7.54 3.09
C TRP A 128 -13.05 -6.99 4.20
N ALA A 129 -13.53 -5.76 4.06
CA ALA A 129 -14.45 -5.14 5.02
C ALA A 129 -15.76 -5.92 5.17
N THR A 130 -16.25 -6.53 4.08
CA THR A 130 -17.48 -7.35 4.12
C THR A 130 -17.26 -8.73 4.74
N THR A 131 -16.03 -9.24 4.77
CA THR A 131 -15.73 -10.63 5.17
C THR A 131 -15.02 -10.77 6.51
N ILE A 132 -14.45 -9.67 7.07
CA ILE A 132 -13.58 -9.74 8.25
C ILE A 132 -14.32 -10.05 9.56
N GLY A 133 -15.63 -9.84 9.63
CA GLY A 133 -16.43 -10.18 10.84
C GLY A 133 -16.20 -9.29 12.06
N ASN A 134 -15.46 -8.18 11.93
CA ASN A 134 -15.20 -7.21 13.00
C ASN A 134 -15.52 -5.80 12.49
N ALA A 135 -16.40 -5.08 13.18
CA ALA A 135 -16.91 -3.79 12.72
C ALA A 135 -15.82 -2.69 12.71
N GLU A 136 -14.90 -2.69 13.66
CA GLU A 136 -13.79 -1.72 13.70
C GLU A 136 -12.81 -1.97 12.56
N ALA A 137 -12.38 -3.21 12.37
CA ALA A 137 -11.50 -3.58 11.25
C ALA A 137 -12.15 -3.26 9.90
N ALA A 138 -13.43 -3.56 9.72
CA ALA A 138 -14.17 -3.23 8.51
C ALA A 138 -14.22 -1.73 8.21
N ALA A 139 -14.42 -0.89 9.24
CA ALA A 139 -14.42 0.56 9.09
C ALA A 139 -13.03 1.09 8.68
N LEU A 140 -11.95 0.55 9.24
CA LEU A 140 -10.57 0.89 8.89
C LEU A 140 -10.25 0.52 7.43
N PHE A 141 -10.69 -0.66 6.98
CA PHE A 141 -10.49 -1.09 5.60
C PHE A 141 -11.25 -0.21 4.61
N ARG A 142 -12.50 0.18 4.89
CA ARG A 142 -13.24 1.10 4.03
C ARG A 142 -12.60 2.47 3.93
N LEU A 143 -11.98 2.95 5.02
CA LEU A 143 -11.24 4.20 4.99
C LEU A 143 -10.02 4.11 4.08
N ASN A 144 -9.23 3.03 4.17
CA ASN A 144 -8.13 2.78 3.24
C ASN A 144 -8.63 2.72 1.79
N GLY A 145 -9.66 1.91 1.51
CA GLY A 145 -10.20 1.76 0.16
C GLY A 145 -10.66 3.09 -0.46
N ALA A 146 -11.29 3.98 0.32
CA ALA A 146 -11.67 5.30 -0.17
C ALA A 146 -10.46 6.18 -0.53
N GLU A 147 -9.34 6.04 0.16
CA GLU A 147 -8.09 6.75 -0.13
C GLU A 147 -7.38 6.14 -1.34
N GLU A 148 -7.46 4.82 -1.59
CA GLU A 148 -6.91 4.17 -2.80
C GLU A 148 -7.47 4.77 -4.10
N SER A 149 -8.76 5.03 -4.15
CA SER A 149 -9.36 5.74 -5.30
C SER A 149 -8.81 7.15 -5.49
N GLN A 150 -8.47 7.84 -4.40
CA GLN A 150 -7.83 9.15 -4.47
C GLN A 150 -6.36 9.04 -4.91
N HIS A 151 -5.64 7.97 -4.49
CA HIS A 151 -4.30 7.67 -5.01
C HIS A 151 -4.32 7.51 -6.52
N GLY A 152 -5.23 6.69 -7.04
CA GLY A 152 -5.40 6.49 -8.47
C GLY A 152 -5.68 7.80 -9.23
N ALA A 153 -6.57 8.65 -8.70
CA ALA A 153 -6.89 9.96 -9.30
C ALA A 153 -5.68 10.91 -9.30
N ARG A 154 -4.89 10.96 -8.21
CA ARG A 154 -3.67 11.76 -8.13
C ARG A 154 -2.58 11.27 -9.09
N LEU A 155 -2.46 9.96 -9.30
CA LEU A 155 -1.53 9.38 -10.28
C LEU A 155 -1.93 9.73 -11.72
N GLN A 156 -3.21 9.70 -12.05
CA GLN A 156 -3.69 10.18 -13.35
C GLN A 156 -3.42 11.66 -13.56
N GLN A 157 -3.62 12.48 -12.52
CA GLN A 157 -3.26 13.90 -12.57
C GLN A 157 -1.75 14.10 -12.78
N ALA A 158 -0.91 13.35 -12.07
CA ALA A 158 0.54 13.38 -12.25
C ALA A 158 0.95 12.98 -13.66
N ALA A 159 0.33 11.94 -14.22
CA ALA A 159 0.57 11.52 -15.60
C ALA A 159 0.20 12.60 -16.63
N ALA A 160 -0.91 13.30 -16.41
CA ALA A 160 -1.33 14.41 -17.27
C ALA A 160 -0.35 15.59 -17.21
N LEU A 161 0.19 15.91 -16.04
CA LEU A 161 1.21 16.95 -15.87
C LEU A 161 2.53 16.59 -16.54
N LEU A 162 2.94 15.31 -16.52
CA LEU A 162 4.16 14.87 -17.22
C LEU A 162 4.01 14.83 -18.75
N ALA A 163 2.78 14.78 -19.25
CA ALA A 163 2.50 14.76 -20.69
C ALA A 163 2.40 16.16 -21.31
N ALA A 164 2.32 17.22 -20.48
CA ALA A 164 2.12 18.62 -20.92
C ALA A 164 3.45 19.28 -21.28
#